data_ce71ad648e896a9741913937774d7498
#
_entry.id   ce71ad648e896a9741913937774d7498
#
_cell.length_a   1.000
_cell.length_b   1.000
_cell.length_c   1.000
_cell.angle_alpha   90.00
_cell.angle_beta   90.00
_cell.angle_gamma   90.00
#
_symmetry.space_group_name_H-M   'P 1'
#
loop_
_entity.id
_entity.type
_entity.pdbx_description
1 polymer ?
#
loop_
_entity_poly.entity_id
_entity_poly.type
_entity_poly.pdbx_seq_one_letter_code
_entity_poly.pdbx_strand_id
1 'polypeptide(L)'
;MVIDFSGFYNLPTNLDRFFDEAWRPSVISQRRNAYPPVNISEDTRNIYVFSEIPGVDIKDVDITLSDGSLVIKGSRKHGTGYYYRQERPAGLFQRVVSMNVPINPDEVKAKMKDGVLEIVIPKADEAMPKKISIQAE
;
A
#
# COMPACT_ATOMS: atom_id res chain seq x y z
N MET A 1 43.32 38.65 -20.15
CA MET A 1 42.34 37.66 -20.58
C MET A 1 41.08 37.91 -19.76
N VAL A 2 40.10 38.58 -20.35
CA VAL A 2 38.82 38.84 -19.70
C VAL A 2 37.88 37.70 -20.06
N ILE A 3 37.50 36.92 -19.08
CA ILE A 3 36.52 35.84 -19.25
C ILE A 3 35.15 36.51 -19.25
N ASP A 4 34.50 36.53 -20.41
CA ASP A 4 33.14 37.04 -20.57
C ASP A 4 32.16 36.00 -20.09
N PHE A 5 31.50 36.28 -18.95
CA PHE A 5 30.45 35.45 -18.38
C PHE A 5 29.04 35.81 -18.89
N SER A 6 28.91 36.69 -19.88
CA SER A 6 27.59 37.10 -20.39
C SER A 6 26.78 35.95 -21.01
N GLY A 7 27.47 34.88 -21.43
CA GLY A 7 26.82 33.67 -21.97
C GLY A 7 26.14 32.79 -20.89
N PHE A 8 26.47 32.99 -19.63
CA PHE A 8 25.87 32.21 -18.56
C PHE A 8 24.47 32.69 -18.13
N TYR A 9 24.12 33.92 -18.46
CA TYR A 9 22.81 34.49 -18.14
C TYR A 9 21.70 34.13 -19.15
N ASN A 10 22.04 33.47 -20.24
CA ASN A 10 21.10 32.93 -21.22
C ASN A 10 20.96 31.39 -21.11
N LEU A 11 20.98 30.85 -19.92
CA LEU A 11 20.52 29.48 -19.73
C LEU A 11 19.02 29.45 -20.06
N PRO A 12 18.62 28.62 -21.05
CA PRO A 12 17.23 28.60 -21.46
C PRO A 12 16.36 28.21 -20.30
N THR A 13 15.27 28.93 -20.13
CA THR A 13 14.17 28.67 -19.16
C THR A 13 13.64 27.22 -19.19
N ASN A 14 14.19 26.40 -20.06
CA ASN A 14 13.91 24.96 -20.15
C ASN A 14 14.64 24.12 -19.09
N LEU A 15 15.68 24.68 -18.42
CA LEU A 15 16.38 23.94 -17.37
C LEU A 15 15.51 23.81 -16.10
N ASP A 16 14.75 24.86 -15.77
CA ASP A 16 13.76 24.80 -14.68
C ASP A 16 12.66 23.78 -14.99
N ARG A 17 12.22 23.72 -16.26
CA ARG A 17 11.28 22.69 -16.72
C ARG A 17 11.89 21.29 -16.68
N PHE A 18 13.17 21.15 -17.02
CA PHE A 18 13.87 19.87 -16.96
C PHE A 18 14.01 19.38 -15.51
N PHE A 19 14.36 20.28 -14.59
CA PHE A 19 14.39 19.94 -13.15
C PHE A 19 12.99 19.71 -12.61
N ASP A 20 11.99 20.48 -12.97
CA ASP A 20 10.59 20.26 -12.60
C ASP A 20 10.04 18.93 -13.17
N GLU A 21 10.47 18.53 -14.34
CA GLU A 21 10.05 17.27 -14.95
C GLU A 21 10.86 16.07 -14.44
N ALA A 22 12.17 16.24 -14.18
CA ALA A 22 13.03 15.21 -13.58
C ALA A 22 12.75 14.98 -12.09
N TRP A 23 12.30 16.03 -11.38
CA TRP A 23 11.93 15.97 -9.96
C TRP A 23 10.42 15.95 -9.75
N ARG A 24 9.63 15.85 -10.81
CA ARG A 24 8.23 15.45 -10.62
C ARG A 24 8.23 14.03 -10.08
N PRO A 25 7.82 13.82 -8.83
CA PRO A 25 7.68 12.48 -8.30
C PRO A 25 6.42 11.86 -8.92
N SER A 26 6.51 11.50 -10.21
CA SER A 26 5.49 10.70 -10.90
C SER A 26 5.25 9.35 -10.18
N VAL A 27 6.23 8.93 -9.39
CA VAL A 27 6.14 7.73 -8.53
C VAL A 27 5.35 7.99 -7.23
N ILE A 28 5.28 9.25 -6.75
CA ILE A 28 4.56 9.59 -5.50
C ILE A 28 3.08 9.83 -5.76
N SER A 29 2.68 10.30 -6.96
CA SER A 29 1.27 10.55 -7.24
C SER A 29 0.45 9.25 -7.41
N GLN A 30 1.05 8.16 -7.90
CA GLN A 30 0.42 6.84 -7.89
C GLN A 30 0.30 6.24 -6.48
N ARG A 31 1.19 6.61 -5.54
CA ARG A 31 1.10 6.16 -4.14
C ARG A 31 0.01 6.86 -3.32
N ARG A 32 -0.51 8.01 -3.75
CA ARG A 32 -1.62 8.69 -3.05
C ARG A 32 -2.91 7.89 -3.05
N ASN A 33 -3.12 7.06 -4.07
CA ASN A 33 -4.31 6.20 -4.17
C ASN A 33 -4.14 4.83 -3.49
N ALA A 34 -2.96 4.54 -2.96
CA ALA A 34 -2.60 3.24 -2.39
C ALA A 34 -2.41 3.26 -0.86
N TYR A 35 -3.11 4.15 -0.17
CA TYR A 35 -3.11 4.18 1.28
C TYR A 35 -4.24 3.31 1.85
N PRO A 36 -3.98 2.54 2.90
CA PRO A 36 -2.69 2.33 3.56
C PRO A 36 -1.75 1.45 2.74
N PRO A 37 -0.42 1.59 2.91
CA PRO A 37 0.54 0.68 2.31
C PRO A 37 0.38 -0.71 2.91
N VAL A 38 0.53 -1.73 2.08
CA VAL A 38 0.42 -3.13 2.49
C VAL A 38 1.63 -3.92 2.03
N ASN A 39 2.09 -4.84 2.87
CA ASN A 39 3.00 -5.91 2.52
C ASN A 39 2.23 -7.22 2.53
N ILE A 40 2.38 -8.00 1.47
CA ILE A 40 1.69 -9.28 1.32
C ILE A 40 2.76 -10.35 1.15
N SER A 41 2.68 -11.38 1.98
CA SER A 41 3.50 -12.58 1.87
C SER A 41 2.61 -13.81 1.97
N GLU A 42 3.13 -14.96 1.54
CA GLU A 42 2.39 -16.21 1.62
C GLU A 42 3.32 -17.37 1.96
N ASP A 43 2.76 -18.37 2.58
CA ASP A 43 3.34 -19.71 2.71
C ASP A 43 2.47 -20.74 2.00
N THR A 44 2.68 -22.01 2.26
CA THR A 44 1.92 -23.12 1.66
C THR A 44 0.43 -23.05 2.02
N ARG A 45 0.07 -22.54 3.19
CA ARG A 45 -1.28 -22.59 3.76
C ARG A 45 -1.97 -21.23 3.88
N ASN A 46 -1.20 -20.17 4.07
CA ASN A 46 -1.77 -18.88 4.43
C ASN A 46 -1.22 -17.75 3.53
N ILE A 47 -2.01 -16.70 3.42
CA ILE A 47 -1.61 -15.38 2.95
C ILE A 47 -1.58 -14.46 4.16
N TYR A 48 -0.55 -13.65 4.28
CA TYR A 48 -0.34 -12.67 5.34
C TYR A 48 -0.37 -11.28 4.75
N VAL A 49 -1.24 -10.43 5.27
CA VAL A 49 -1.31 -9.03 4.87
C VAL A 49 -0.95 -8.17 6.07
N PHE A 50 0.07 -7.35 5.92
CA PHE A 50 0.51 -6.38 6.92
C PHE A 50 0.26 -4.97 6.42
N SER A 51 -0.29 -4.13 7.27
CA SER A 51 -0.53 -2.73 6.95
C SER A 51 -0.20 -1.84 8.14
N GLU A 52 0.56 -0.77 7.89
CA GLU A 52 0.90 0.22 8.90
C GLU A 52 -0.13 1.35 8.86
N ILE A 53 -0.95 1.43 9.91
CA ILE A 53 -2.01 2.44 10.08
C ILE A 53 -1.90 3.15 11.43
N PRO A 54 -0.73 3.72 11.77
CA PRO A 54 -0.55 4.37 13.05
C PRO A 54 -1.49 5.57 13.22
N GLY A 55 -2.01 5.75 14.43
CA GLY A 55 -2.95 6.82 14.76
C GLY A 55 -4.39 6.55 14.33
N VAL A 56 -4.71 5.33 13.89
CA VAL A 56 -6.08 4.84 13.66
C VAL A 56 -6.50 3.99 14.84
N ASP A 57 -7.68 4.23 15.36
CA ASP A 57 -8.27 3.43 16.43
C ASP A 57 -8.84 2.13 15.83
N ILE A 58 -8.73 1.01 16.53
CA ILE A 58 -9.23 -0.29 16.05
C ILE A 58 -10.72 -0.27 15.69
N LYS A 59 -11.51 0.52 16.41
CA LYS A 59 -12.95 0.70 16.14
C LYS A 59 -13.25 1.49 14.87
N ASP A 60 -12.26 2.23 14.36
CA ASP A 60 -12.34 3.04 13.14
C ASP A 60 -11.78 2.28 11.91
N VAL A 61 -11.52 0.97 12.05
CA VAL A 61 -11.06 0.07 10.98
C VAL A 61 -12.13 -0.98 10.70
N ASP A 62 -12.47 -1.14 9.44
CA ASP A 62 -13.37 -2.18 8.93
C ASP A 62 -12.65 -3.01 7.89
N ILE A 63 -12.80 -4.33 8.00
CA ILE A 63 -12.18 -5.30 7.10
C ILE A 63 -13.28 -6.18 6.53
N THR A 64 -13.39 -6.19 5.22
CA THR A 64 -14.36 -7.01 4.49
C THR A 64 -13.63 -7.89 3.49
N LEU A 65 -14.03 -9.14 3.41
CA LEU A 65 -13.60 -10.07 2.39
C LEU A 65 -14.80 -10.42 1.52
N SER A 66 -14.74 -10.11 0.23
CA SER A 66 -15.81 -10.37 -0.72
C SER A 66 -15.24 -10.63 -2.10
N ASP A 67 -15.79 -11.62 -2.80
CA ASP A 67 -15.47 -11.94 -4.19
C ASP A 67 -13.96 -12.05 -4.47
N GLY A 68 -13.21 -12.68 -3.56
CA GLY A 68 -11.76 -12.83 -3.67
C GLY A 68 -10.99 -11.52 -3.49
N SER A 69 -11.60 -10.50 -2.89
CA SER A 69 -10.95 -9.22 -2.59
C SER A 69 -11.03 -8.91 -1.11
N LEU A 70 -9.88 -8.54 -0.54
CA LEU A 70 -9.79 -8.00 0.81
C LEU A 70 -9.92 -6.49 0.74
N VAL A 71 -10.88 -5.94 1.44
CA VAL A 71 -11.11 -4.50 1.54
C VAL A 71 -10.81 -4.03 2.95
N ILE A 72 -9.86 -3.13 3.10
CA ILE A 72 -9.50 -2.48 4.37
C ILE A 72 -9.99 -1.04 4.28
N LYS A 73 -10.92 -0.66 5.14
CA LYS A 73 -11.44 0.70 5.25
C LYS A 73 -11.13 1.26 6.61
N GLY A 74 -11.03 2.56 6.71
CA GLY A 74 -10.88 3.20 8.02
C GLY A 74 -10.85 4.70 7.92
N SER A 75 -10.68 5.33 9.09
CA SER A 75 -10.56 6.76 9.22
C SER A 75 -9.42 7.12 10.15
N ARG A 76 -8.52 7.97 9.67
CA ARG A 76 -7.50 8.59 10.52
C ARG A 76 -7.97 9.99 10.91
N LYS A 77 -8.02 10.26 12.21
CA LYS A 77 -8.41 11.57 12.71
C LYS A 77 -7.45 12.66 12.25
N HIS A 78 -8.01 13.80 11.88
CA HIS A 78 -7.24 15.01 11.68
C HIS A 78 -6.72 15.50 13.04
N GLY A 79 -5.49 16.01 13.06
CA GLY A 79 -4.99 16.75 14.20
C GLY A 79 -5.74 18.07 14.33
N THR A 80 -5.75 18.61 15.54
CA THR A 80 -6.30 19.92 15.83
C THR A 80 -5.28 21.01 15.52
N GLY A 81 -5.66 22.05 14.81
CA GLY A 81 -4.83 23.21 14.53
C GLY A 81 -4.63 23.48 13.03
N TYR A 82 -3.91 24.55 12.76
CA TYR A 82 -3.56 24.98 11.41
C TYR A 82 -2.22 24.35 11.02
N TYR A 83 -2.18 23.58 9.92
CA TYR A 83 -0.96 22.95 9.44
C TYR A 83 -0.17 23.90 8.55
N TYR A 84 1.05 24.20 8.93
CA TYR A 84 2.01 24.83 8.04
C TYR A 84 2.43 23.86 6.91
N ARG A 85 2.57 22.56 7.25
CA ARG A 85 2.87 21.48 6.31
C ARG A 85 2.18 20.21 6.78
N GLN A 86 1.45 19.55 5.87
CA GLN A 86 0.81 18.28 6.13
C GLN A 86 1.20 17.28 5.03
N GLU A 87 2.06 16.33 5.36
CA GLU A 87 2.55 15.32 4.44
C GLU A 87 1.92 13.94 4.71
N ARG A 88 1.32 13.78 5.88
CA ARG A 88 0.64 12.53 6.26
C ARG A 88 -0.85 12.63 5.96
N PRO A 89 -1.41 11.68 5.20
CA PRO A 89 -2.83 11.68 4.89
C PRO A 89 -3.66 11.49 6.16
N ALA A 90 -4.78 12.18 6.24
CA ALA A 90 -5.80 12.02 7.26
C ALA A 90 -7.18 11.92 6.59
N GLY A 91 -8.19 11.47 7.34
CA GLY A 91 -9.53 11.25 6.82
C GLY A 91 -9.78 9.79 6.44
N LEU A 92 -10.78 9.57 5.62
CA LEU A 92 -11.19 8.24 5.16
C LEU A 92 -10.15 7.63 4.22
N PHE A 93 -9.94 6.34 4.38
CA PHE A 93 -9.11 5.55 3.45
C PHE A 93 -9.79 4.23 3.11
N GLN A 94 -9.46 3.72 1.93
CA GLN A 94 -9.87 2.39 1.49
C GLN A 94 -8.75 1.76 0.69
N ARG A 95 -8.40 0.53 1.04
CA ARG A 95 -7.45 -0.29 0.31
C ARG A 95 -8.11 -1.58 -0.13
N VAL A 96 -8.03 -1.89 -1.41
CA VAL A 96 -8.51 -3.15 -1.98
C VAL A 96 -7.30 -3.98 -2.40
N VAL A 97 -7.30 -5.24 -1.98
CA VAL A 97 -6.26 -6.23 -2.29
C VAL A 97 -6.95 -7.43 -2.91
N SER A 98 -6.65 -7.72 -4.16
CA SER A 98 -7.21 -8.89 -4.85
C SER A 98 -6.44 -10.15 -4.45
N MET A 99 -7.17 -11.20 -4.12
CA MET A 99 -6.64 -12.53 -3.83
C MET A 99 -6.70 -13.36 -5.11
N ASN A 100 -5.54 -13.80 -5.60
CA ASN A 100 -5.44 -14.55 -6.85
C ASN A 100 -5.54 -16.08 -6.64
N VAL A 101 -5.85 -16.50 -5.43
CA VAL A 101 -5.98 -17.92 -5.07
C VAL A 101 -7.28 -18.12 -4.28
N PRO A 102 -7.90 -19.31 -4.34
CA PRO A 102 -9.02 -19.66 -3.50
C PRO A 102 -8.64 -19.58 -2.01
N ILE A 103 -9.50 -18.96 -1.21
CA ILE A 103 -9.29 -18.71 0.21
C ILE A 103 -10.46 -19.23 1.02
N ASN A 104 -10.24 -19.49 2.31
CA ASN A 104 -11.27 -19.86 3.28
C ASN A 104 -11.69 -18.61 4.07
N PRO A 105 -12.83 -17.96 3.76
CA PRO A 105 -13.22 -16.71 4.40
C PRO A 105 -13.58 -16.86 5.87
N ASP A 106 -14.06 -18.03 6.28
CA ASP A 106 -14.55 -18.29 7.65
C ASP A 106 -13.41 -18.39 8.66
N GLU A 107 -12.20 -18.63 8.21
CA GLU A 107 -11.02 -18.81 9.06
C GLU A 107 -10.08 -17.59 9.07
N VAL A 108 -10.47 -16.50 8.44
CA VAL A 108 -9.67 -15.27 8.40
C VAL A 108 -9.56 -14.66 9.79
N LYS A 109 -8.35 -14.30 10.16
CA LYS A 109 -8.04 -13.67 11.45
C LYS A 109 -7.36 -12.33 11.21
N ALA A 110 -7.79 -11.31 11.94
CA ALA A 110 -7.16 -10.00 11.93
C ALA A 110 -6.80 -9.57 13.35
N LYS A 111 -5.65 -8.97 13.51
CA LYS A 111 -5.22 -8.34 14.77
C LYS A 111 -4.56 -7.02 14.48
N MET A 112 -4.69 -6.08 15.39
CA MET A 112 -4.05 -4.79 15.34
C MET A 112 -3.29 -4.53 16.63
N LYS A 113 -2.01 -4.23 16.51
CA LYS A 113 -1.15 -3.90 17.64
C LYS A 113 -0.15 -2.82 17.23
N ASP A 114 0.03 -1.84 18.10
CA ASP A 114 1.02 -0.77 17.90
C ASP A 114 0.93 -0.06 16.53
N GLY A 115 -0.30 0.09 16.02
CA GLY A 115 -0.56 0.72 14.72
C GLY A 115 -0.28 -0.18 13.50
N VAL A 116 0.03 -1.46 13.72
CA VAL A 116 0.21 -2.46 12.67
C VAL A 116 -1.01 -3.38 12.63
N LEU A 117 -1.65 -3.44 11.49
CA LEU A 117 -2.72 -4.39 11.18
C LEU A 117 -2.12 -5.61 10.50
N GLU A 118 -2.34 -6.77 11.08
CA GLU A 118 -1.97 -8.07 10.53
C GLU A 118 -3.23 -8.88 10.24
N ILE A 119 -3.36 -9.39 9.03
CA ILE A 119 -4.47 -10.23 8.58
C ILE A 119 -3.88 -11.55 8.07
N VAL A 120 -4.37 -12.66 8.62
CA VAL A 120 -4.01 -14.01 8.20
C VAL A 120 -5.20 -14.62 7.48
N ILE A 121 -5.00 -14.99 6.23
CA ILE A 121 -6.02 -15.51 5.33
C ILE A 121 -5.64 -16.93 4.93
N PRO A 122 -6.30 -17.96 5.46
CA PRO A 122 -6.07 -19.34 5.05
C PRO A 122 -6.48 -19.56 3.58
N LYS A 123 -5.63 -20.27 2.85
CA LYS A 123 -5.94 -20.74 1.50
C LYS A 123 -6.94 -21.88 1.59
N ALA A 124 -7.84 -21.98 0.61
CA ALA A 124 -8.72 -23.12 0.50
C ALA A 124 -7.93 -24.40 0.18
N ASP A 125 -8.44 -25.54 0.56
CA ASP A 125 -7.80 -26.85 0.32
C ASP A 125 -7.49 -27.09 -1.17
N GLU A 126 -8.30 -26.53 -2.05
CA GLU A 126 -8.12 -26.59 -3.51
C GLU A 126 -6.87 -25.86 -3.99
N ALA A 127 -6.42 -24.85 -3.25
CA ALA A 127 -5.22 -24.08 -3.56
C ALA A 127 -3.93 -24.73 -3.03
N MET A 128 -4.02 -25.80 -2.23
CA MET A 128 -2.87 -26.47 -1.67
C MET A 128 -2.22 -27.42 -2.67
N PRO A 129 -0.88 -27.54 -2.68
CA PRO A 129 -0.18 -28.51 -3.53
C PRO A 129 -0.61 -29.93 -3.18
N LYS A 130 -1.08 -30.69 -4.18
CA LYS A 130 -1.39 -32.12 -4.03
C LYS A 130 -0.21 -32.97 -4.48
N LYS A 131 0.24 -33.87 -3.64
CA LYS A 131 1.25 -34.87 -4.02
C LYS A 131 0.60 -35.91 -4.95
N ILE A 132 1.12 -36.01 -6.15
CA ILE A 132 0.69 -37.04 -7.11
C ILE A 132 1.64 -38.24 -6.98
N SER A 133 1.11 -39.42 -6.70
CA SER A 133 1.88 -40.68 -6.73
C SER A 133 1.89 -41.24 -8.14
N ILE A 134 3.07 -41.53 -8.65
CA ILE A 134 3.25 -42.22 -9.94
C ILE A 134 3.17 -43.71 -9.67
N GLN A 135 2.25 -44.40 -10.36
CA GLN A 135 2.19 -45.87 -10.40
C GLN A 135 3.02 -46.33 -11.58
N ALA A 136 3.95 -47.24 -11.35
CA ALA A 136 4.67 -47.93 -12.41
C ALA A 136 3.79 -49.08 -12.93
N GLU A 137 3.64 -49.19 -14.27
CA GLU A 137 3.06 -50.36 -14.94
C GLU A 137 4.10 -51.48 -15.01
#